data_44a181173b9279257507e98d47850f16
#
_entry.id   44a181173b9279257507e98d47850f16
#
_cell.length_a   1.000
_cell.length_b   1.000
_cell.length_c   1.000
_cell.angle_alpha   90.00
_cell.angle_beta   90.00
_cell.angle_gamma   90.00
#
_symmetry.space_group_name_H-M   'P 1'
#
loop_
_entity.id
_entity.type
_entity.pdbx_description
1 polymer ?
#
loop_
_entity_poly.entity_id
_entity_poly.type
_entity_poly.pdbx_seq_one_letter_code
_entity_poly.pdbx_strand_id
1 'polypeptide(L)'
;MASATPLPSGARPEHHGLSFWMDRVLKELENLRASSDPDAVHDLRVAIRRCRSVAAVMEEVDPDPAWPAMRKVARKLFRGLGALRDAQVMNEWVKKLAPETDPVRAHLQAAFESNEPKLRENALRLAAKFDQKSWRRLERTLRKRSRLVPAGSLAAQCLALERFESAKELHAKALRTEKPKPWHALRIGLKRFRYTVESLLPEQYAAWSDNLKRIQDLLGEIHDLDVLADTVKKSDVVETEDSLKLWHEFIARERRERIETYRRLTLGKTSLWNIWRSGLPANGGIEAAALARLRSTARAVDPHARRTSQISRIAVALFDAFKRADSAPAFSEASLRRVLLAAAQLRGVGKASAGKSPQKAARKFLLGLPIPPGWTSEEWELLTLAIRYHRGVEPSVKRGPFSKLSLEQQNNVRALAGVLRLAGALRKCGVESGAGIRAEKSTDAIVLRAPGLADDVETASRLASGKHLLEDYLRMPLIVKPAVKLRKVVPLPPREVPEFSLIASD
;
A
#
# COMPACT_ATOMS: atom_id res chain seq x y z
N MET A 1 31.80 20.11 -11.43
CA MET A 1 31.91 19.01 -10.47
C MET A 1 31.56 19.53 -9.10
N ALA A 2 30.28 19.53 -8.74
CA ALA A 2 29.88 19.79 -7.35
C ALA A 2 30.03 18.46 -6.61
N SER A 3 31.04 18.38 -5.74
CA SER A 3 31.31 17.25 -4.88
C SER A 3 30.17 17.10 -3.89
N ALA A 4 29.28 16.15 -4.13
CA ALA A 4 28.50 15.61 -3.04
C ALA A 4 29.49 15.01 -2.04
N THR A 5 29.58 15.59 -0.86
CA THR A 5 30.36 15.07 0.26
C THR A 5 29.99 13.58 0.42
N PRO A 6 30.92 12.65 0.27
CA PRO A 6 30.62 11.23 0.48
C PRO A 6 30.23 11.06 1.94
N LEU A 7 29.06 10.49 2.19
CA LEU A 7 28.70 9.98 3.50
C LEU A 7 29.77 8.98 3.94
N PRO A 8 30.21 8.98 5.20
CA PRO A 8 31.25 8.08 5.67
C PRO A 8 30.83 6.63 5.37
N SER A 9 31.73 5.93 4.70
CA SER A 9 31.64 4.51 4.37
C SER A 9 31.42 3.72 5.67
N GLY A 10 30.22 3.17 5.88
CA GLY A 10 29.91 2.28 6.98
C GLY A 10 28.67 2.59 7.82
N ALA A 11 28.08 3.78 7.75
CA ALA A 11 26.82 4.05 8.45
C ALA A 11 25.63 3.57 7.62
N ARG A 12 24.83 2.63 8.15
CA ARG A 12 23.52 2.29 7.57
C ARG A 12 22.72 3.58 7.44
N PRO A 13 22.11 3.87 6.28
CA PRO A 13 21.30 5.08 6.13
C PRO A 13 20.20 5.08 7.18
N GLU A 14 20.21 6.07 8.07
CA GLU A 14 19.20 6.20 9.12
C GLU A 14 17.81 6.30 8.47
N HIS A 15 16.93 5.39 8.89
CA HIS A 15 15.54 5.41 8.41
C HIS A 15 14.75 6.50 9.16
N HIS A 16 14.59 7.64 8.53
CA HIS A 16 13.81 8.75 9.06
C HIS A 16 12.34 8.63 8.69
N GLY A 17 11.46 8.62 9.71
CA GLY A 17 10.00 8.61 9.52
C GLY A 17 9.45 9.93 8.99
N LEU A 18 8.15 9.95 8.67
CA LEU A 18 7.46 11.13 8.13
C LEU A 18 7.64 12.39 9.01
N SER A 19 7.53 12.27 10.33
CA SER A 19 7.65 13.41 11.26
C SER A 19 9.00 14.09 11.12
N PHE A 20 10.09 13.33 11.05
CA PHE A 20 11.42 13.88 10.83
C PHE A 20 11.48 14.75 9.56
N TRP A 21 10.94 14.23 8.44
CA TRP A 21 10.95 15.00 7.19
C TRP A 21 10.03 16.23 7.24
N MET A 22 8.91 16.16 7.96
CA MET A 22 8.04 17.32 8.15
C MET A 22 8.70 18.39 9.01
N ASP A 23 9.43 18.01 10.07
CA ASP A 23 10.22 18.93 10.90
C ASP A 23 11.39 19.50 10.09
N ARG A 24 12.06 18.67 9.28
CA ARG A 24 13.14 19.11 8.38
C ARG A 24 12.67 20.18 7.39
N VAL A 25 11.44 20.08 6.86
CA VAL A 25 10.85 21.14 6.00
C VAL A 25 10.81 22.48 6.73
N LEU A 26 10.42 22.51 8.01
CA LEU A 26 10.37 23.74 8.79
C LEU A 26 11.77 24.31 9.05
N LYS A 27 12.72 23.44 9.39
CA LYS A 27 14.12 23.82 9.60
C LYS A 27 14.74 24.41 8.34
N GLU A 28 14.56 23.77 7.19
CA GLU A 28 15.11 24.25 5.92
C GLU A 28 14.41 25.51 5.41
N LEU A 29 13.15 25.74 5.78
CA LEU A 29 12.49 27.02 5.55
C LEU A 29 13.15 28.17 6.35
N GLU A 30 13.58 27.90 7.58
CA GLU A 30 14.30 28.86 8.40
C GLU A 30 15.70 29.13 7.84
N ASN A 31 16.43 28.07 7.44
CA ASN A 31 17.73 28.18 6.79
C ASN A 31 17.67 29.02 5.51
N LEU A 32 16.67 28.77 4.65
CA LEU A 32 16.47 29.50 3.40
C LEU A 32 16.15 30.98 3.62
N ARG A 33 15.54 31.34 4.76
CA ARG A 33 15.27 32.73 5.14
C ARG A 33 16.52 33.44 5.69
N ALA A 34 17.39 32.67 6.38
CA ALA A 34 18.62 33.21 6.97
C ALA A 34 19.75 33.35 5.94
N SER A 35 19.84 32.43 5.00
CA SER A 35 20.84 32.47 3.92
C SER A 35 20.20 32.09 2.59
N SER A 36 20.48 32.85 1.53
CA SER A 36 20.01 32.51 0.17
C SER A 36 20.92 31.47 -0.52
N ASP A 37 21.48 30.55 0.25
CA ASP A 37 22.38 29.52 -0.23
C ASP A 37 21.66 28.56 -1.20
N PRO A 38 22.25 28.19 -2.35
CA PRO A 38 21.76 27.15 -3.25
C PRO A 38 21.51 25.80 -2.57
N ASP A 39 22.31 25.43 -1.57
CA ASP A 39 22.17 24.18 -0.81
C ASP A 39 20.91 24.21 0.07
N ALA A 40 20.52 25.33 0.65
CA ALA A 40 19.27 25.47 1.41
C ALA A 40 18.04 25.25 0.51
N VAL A 41 18.07 25.73 -0.73
CA VAL A 41 17.02 25.47 -1.74
C VAL A 41 16.94 23.98 -2.05
N HIS A 42 18.08 23.34 -2.25
CA HIS A 42 18.16 21.90 -2.52
C HIS A 42 17.57 21.07 -1.37
N ASP A 43 18.01 21.34 -0.15
CA ASP A 43 17.63 20.59 1.05
C ASP A 43 16.15 20.73 1.38
N LEU A 44 15.60 21.95 1.27
CA LEU A 44 14.16 22.17 1.41
C LEU A 44 13.37 21.40 0.36
N ARG A 45 13.81 21.40 -0.89
CA ARG A 45 13.17 20.62 -1.97
C ARG A 45 13.23 19.12 -1.70
N VAL A 46 14.35 18.61 -1.17
CA VAL A 46 14.51 17.21 -0.76
C VAL A 46 13.52 16.86 0.35
N ALA A 47 13.47 17.64 1.42
CA ALA A 47 12.58 17.40 2.56
C ALA A 47 11.09 17.37 2.13
N ILE A 48 10.65 18.38 1.34
CA ILE A 48 9.28 18.41 0.80
C ILE A 48 9.01 17.18 -0.11
N ARG A 49 9.96 16.80 -0.96
CA ARG A 49 9.83 15.64 -1.84
C ARG A 49 9.63 14.36 -1.04
N ARG A 50 10.38 14.16 0.05
CA ARG A 50 10.24 13.02 0.96
C ARG A 50 8.85 12.96 1.58
N CYS A 51 8.35 14.05 2.16
CA CYS A 51 6.99 14.11 2.69
C CYS A 51 5.93 13.76 1.64
N ARG A 52 6.04 14.32 0.43
CA ARG A 52 5.11 14.07 -0.67
C ARG A 52 5.14 12.62 -1.16
N SER A 53 6.31 11.98 -1.11
CA SER A 53 6.47 10.58 -1.51
C SER A 53 5.80 9.64 -0.52
N VAL A 54 6.01 9.85 0.78
CA VAL A 54 5.30 9.10 1.84
C VAL A 54 3.79 9.27 1.69
N ALA A 55 3.31 10.51 1.51
CA ALA A 55 1.87 10.76 1.32
C ALA A 55 1.30 9.99 0.12
N ALA A 56 2.00 9.96 -1.01
CA ALA A 56 1.54 9.28 -2.21
C ALA A 56 1.41 7.76 -2.03
N VAL A 57 2.25 7.16 -1.18
CA VAL A 57 2.15 5.73 -0.84
C VAL A 57 1.04 5.49 0.18
N MET A 58 0.94 6.35 1.19
CA MET A 58 -0.04 6.19 2.27
C MET A 58 -1.49 6.41 1.79
N GLU A 59 -1.72 7.32 0.83
CA GLU A 59 -3.04 7.55 0.22
C GLU A 59 -3.67 6.27 -0.37
N GLU A 60 -2.87 5.27 -0.73
CA GLU A 60 -3.36 3.99 -1.28
C GLU A 60 -3.92 3.04 -0.21
N VAL A 61 -3.51 3.23 1.02
CA VAL A 61 -3.93 2.42 2.16
C VAL A 61 -4.91 3.18 3.04
N ASP A 62 -4.72 4.49 3.15
CA ASP A 62 -5.42 5.37 4.07
C ASP A 62 -6.02 6.57 3.32
N PRO A 63 -7.34 6.59 3.08
CA PRO A 63 -8.03 7.64 2.34
C PRO A 63 -8.24 8.93 3.14
N ASP A 64 -7.51 9.13 4.26
CA ASP A 64 -7.66 10.33 5.09
C ASP A 64 -7.30 11.61 4.31
N PRO A 65 -8.15 12.66 4.36
CA PRO A 65 -7.95 13.90 3.63
C PRO A 65 -6.69 14.68 4.06
N ALA A 66 -6.07 14.35 5.18
CA ALA A 66 -4.83 14.99 5.63
C ALA A 66 -3.65 14.73 4.67
N TRP A 67 -3.61 13.57 3.99
CA TRP A 67 -2.57 13.25 3.03
C TRP A 67 -2.57 14.18 1.81
N PRO A 68 -3.67 14.29 1.04
CA PRO A 68 -3.75 15.24 -0.06
C PRO A 68 -3.66 16.70 0.42
N ALA A 69 -4.14 17.03 1.63
CA ALA A 69 -4.01 18.38 2.20
C ALA A 69 -2.54 18.75 2.41
N MET A 70 -1.70 17.86 2.96
CA MET A 70 -0.27 18.09 3.11
C MET A 70 0.41 18.34 1.75
N ARG A 71 0.10 17.53 0.75
CA ARG A 71 0.60 17.70 -0.62
C ARG A 71 0.15 19.04 -1.23
N LYS A 72 -1.06 19.49 -0.91
CA LYS A 72 -1.61 20.77 -1.39
C LYS A 72 -0.87 21.96 -0.77
N VAL A 73 -0.65 21.95 0.55
CA VAL A 73 0.11 23.01 1.28
C VAL A 73 1.50 23.17 0.67
N ALA A 74 2.21 22.08 0.42
CA ALA A 74 3.56 22.13 -0.12
C ALA A 74 3.64 22.39 -1.64
N ARG A 75 2.51 22.34 -2.38
CA ARG A 75 2.52 22.31 -3.86
C ARG A 75 3.16 23.53 -4.51
N LYS A 76 2.77 24.74 -4.07
CA LYS A 76 3.25 25.99 -4.69
C LYS A 76 4.74 26.17 -4.46
N LEU A 77 5.18 25.98 -3.22
CA LEU A 77 6.58 26.06 -2.84
C LEU A 77 7.42 25.02 -3.60
N PHE A 78 7.00 23.77 -3.62
CA PHE A 78 7.69 22.69 -4.33
C PHE A 78 7.85 22.97 -5.83
N ARG A 79 6.84 23.60 -6.47
CA ARG A 79 6.91 23.99 -7.88
C ARG A 79 7.88 25.16 -8.12
N GLY A 80 7.84 26.18 -7.23
CA GLY A 80 8.75 27.31 -7.35
C GLY A 80 10.22 26.92 -7.19
N LEU A 81 10.52 26.10 -6.16
CA LEU A 81 11.85 25.52 -5.98
C LEU A 81 12.24 24.61 -7.15
N GLY A 82 11.26 23.96 -7.79
CA GLY A 82 11.47 23.14 -8.98
C GLY A 82 11.94 23.93 -10.18
N ALA A 83 11.23 25.02 -10.50
CA ALA A 83 11.55 25.87 -11.64
C ALA A 83 12.98 26.45 -11.56
N LEU A 84 13.40 26.87 -10.36
CA LEU A 84 14.77 27.36 -10.13
C LEU A 84 15.81 26.24 -10.39
N ARG A 85 15.60 25.04 -9.81
CA ARG A 85 16.54 23.93 -10.02
C ARG A 85 16.55 23.44 -11.47
N ASP A 86 15.40 23.39 -12.12
CA ASP A 86 15.30 22.96 -13.51
C ASP A 86 16.08 23.93 -14.44
N ALA A 87 16.03 25.24 -14.21
CA ALA A 87 16.84 26.23 -14.94
C ALA A 87 18.34 26.03 -14.73
N GLN A 88 18.78 25.78 -13.48
CA GLN A 88 20.18 25.50 -13.17
C GLN A 88 20.67 24.22 -13.87
N VAL A 89 19.89 23.13 -13.84
CA VAL A 89 20.23 21.88 -14.51
C VAL A 89 20.34 22.08 -16.03
N MET A 90 19.43 22.84 -16.64
CA MET A 90 19.51 23.14 -18.07
C MET A 90 20.77 23.93 -18.40
N ASN A 91 21.14 24.92 -17.59
CA ASN A 91 22.38 25.68 -17.78
C ASN A 91 23.63 24.78 -17.66
N GLU A 92 23.64 23.84 -16.70
CA GLU A 92 24.71 22.83 -16.58
C GLU A 92 24.83 21.96 -17.84
N TRP A 93 23.69 21.52 -18.43
CA TRP A 93 23.68 20.74 -19.65
C TRP A 93 24.19 21.52 -20.86
N VAL A 94 23.77 22.76 -21.02
CA VAL A 94 24.23 23.65 -22.09
C VAL A 94 25.77 23.83 -22.02
N LYS A 95 26.32 24.05 -20.82
CA LYS A 95 27.77 24.15 -20.60
C LYS A 95 28.53 22.87 -20.97
N LYS A 96 27.91 21.70 -20.75
CA LYS A 96 28.53 20.40 -21.01
C LYS A 96 28.52 20.01 -22.49
N LEU A 97 27.46 20.38 -23.24
CA LEU A 97 27.23 19.87 -24.60
C LEU A 97 28.03 20.59 -25.66
N ALA A 98 28.32 21.85 -25.50
CA ALA A 98 28.98 22.66 -26.53
C ALA A 98 30.15 23.49 -25.95
N PRO A 99 31.16 23.85 -26.76
CA PRO A 99 32.28 24.69 -26.37
C PRO A 99 31.82 26.13 -26.05
N GLU A 100 32.68 26.89 -25.37
CA GLU A 100 32.38 28.29 -25.01
C GLU A 100 32.18 29.22 -26.20
N THR A 101 32.78 28.87 -27.33
CA THR A 101 32.70 29.62 -28.57
C THR A 101 31.39 29.39 -29.35
N ASP A 102 30.53 28.48 -28.91
CA ASP A 102 29.27 28.21 -29.58
C ASP A 102 28.23 29.32 -29.33
N PRO A 103 27.68 29.96 -30.35
CA PRO A 103 26.77 31.09 -30.19
C PRO A 103 25.43 30.69 -29.59
N VAL A 104 24.93 29.49 -29.88
CA VAL A 104 23.68 28.97 -29.31
C VAL A 104 23.85 28.71 -27.81
N ARG A 105 25.00 28.16 -27.41
CA ARG A 105 25.36 28.01 -26.01
C ARG A 105 25.33 29.37 -25.30
N ALA A 106 26.05 30.38 -25.83
CA ALA A 106 26.12 31.70 -25.22
C ALA A 106 24.73 32.32 -25.00
N HIS A 107 23.86 32.18 -26.01
CA HIS A 107 22.50 32.71 -25.91
C HIS A 107 21.63 31.96 -24.90
N LEU A 108 21.63 30.61 -24.92
CA LEU A 108 20.87 29.81 -23.95
C LEU A 108 21.34 30.08 -22.51
N GLN A 109 22.65 30.22 -22.29
CA GLN A 109 23.21 30.56 -21.00
C GLN A 109 22.72 31.97 -20.53
N ALA A 110 22.83 32.98 -21.40
CA ALA A 110 22.33 34.31 -21.09
C ALA A 110 20.82 34.30 -20.72
N ALA A 111 20.01 33.54 -21.44
CA ALA A 111 18.58 33.38 -21.16
C ALA A 111 18.34 32.72 -19.79
N PHE A 112 19.07 31.66 -19.43
CA PHE A 112 18.93 31.00 -18.13
C PHE A 112 19.44 31.91 -17.00
N GLU A 113 20.59 32.57 -17.15
CA GLU A 113 21.19 33.46 -16.16
C GLU A 113 20.33 34.69 -15.92
N SER A 114 19.74 35.29 -16.96
CA SER A 114 18.80 36.42 -16.82
C SER A 114 17.51 36.07 -16.11
N ASN A 115 17.06 34.81 -16.20
CA ASN A 115 15.81 34.35 -15.56
C ASN A 115 16.03 33.82 -14.14
N GLU A 116 17.23 33.39 -13.77
CA GLU A 116 17.53 32.78 -12.47
C GLU A 116 17.18 33.71 -11.28
N PRO A 117 17.51 35.01 -11.28
CA PRO A 117 17.16 35.92 -10.19
C PRO A 117 15.66 36.02 -9.95
N LYS A 118 14.84 36.05 -11.00
CA LYS A 118 13.37 36.05 -10.93
C LYS A 118 12.82 34.76 -10.34
N LEU A 119 13.38 33.61 -10.73
CA LEU A 119 13.00 32.31 -10.19
C LEU A 119 13.39 32.18 -8.71
N ARG A 120 14.55 32.70 -8.33
CA ARG A 120 15.04 32.75 -6.93
C ARG A 120 14.13 33.61 -6.07
N GLU A 121 13.84 34.86 -6.52
CA GLU A 121 12.90 35.74 -5.82
C GLU A 121 11.53 35.14 -5.63
N ASN A 122 10.99 34.49 -6.69
CA ASN A 122 9.72 33.77 -6.59
C ASN A 122 9.77 32.64 -5.58
N ALA A 123 10.85 31.85 -5.53
CA ALA A 123 11.03 30.76 -4.57
C ALA A 123 11.06 31.29 -3.13
N LEU A 124 11.80 32.37 -2.86
CA LEU A 124 11.87 33.05 -1.55
C LEU A 124 10.51 33.63 -1.14
N ARG A 125 9.79 34.27 -2.04
CA ARG A 125 8.43 34.76 -1.79
C ARG A 125 7.45 33.64 -1.45
N LEU A 126 7.54 32.48 -2.12
CA LEU A 126 6.71 31.32 -1.83
C LEU A 126 7.09 30.68 -0.49
N ALA A 127 8.37 30.67 -0.13
CA ALA A 127 8.85 30.21 1.16
C ALA A 127 8.35 31.11 2.31
N ALA A 128 8.36 32.43 2.11
CA ALA A 128 7.81 33.39 3.07
C ALA A 128 6.29 33.17 3.32
N LYS A 129 5.55 32.84 2.27
CA LYS A 129 4.10 32.58 2.31
C LYS A 129 3.70 31.15 2.69
N PHE A 130 4.67 30.29 3.06
CA PHE A 130 4.36 28.91 3.42
C PHE A 130 3.55 28.83 4.72
N ASP A 131 2.41 28.12 4.68
CA ASP A 131 1.51 27.96 5.82
C ASP A 131 2.05 26.95 6.83
N GLN A 132 2.96 27.40 7.68
CA GLN A 132 3.59 26.61 8.75
C GLN A 132 2.56 26.15 9.79
N LYS A 133 1.50 26.94 10.06
CA LYS A 133 0.46 26.57 11.04
C LYS A 133 -0.32 25.35 10.59
N SER A 134 -0.80 25.36 9.34
CA SER A 134 -1.44 24.19 8.75
C SER A 134 -0.50 23.00 8.63
N TRP A 135 0.77 23.22 8.29
CA TRP A 135 1.78 22.17 8.21
C TRP A 135 1.97 21.45 9.54
N ARG A 136 2.16 22.16 10.65
CA ARG A 136 2.30 21.57 12.00
C ARG A 136 1.04 20.85 12.47
N ARG A 137 -0.16 21.35 12.11
CA ARG A 137 -1.42 20.64 12.39
C ARG A 137 -1.50 19.31 11.64
N LEU A 138 -1.13 19.30 10.36
CA LEU A 138 -1.10 18.10 9.54
C LEU A 138 -0.07 17.08 10.05
N GLU A 139 1.12 17.54 10.48
CA GLU A 139 2.15 16.68 11.08
C GLU A 139 1.57 15.87 12.25
N ARG A 140 0.91 16.52 13.21
CA ARG A 140 0.30 15.84 14.38
C ARG A 140 -0.70 14.76 13.99
N THR A 141 -1.50 15.00 12.94
CA THR A 141 -2.46 14.03 12.42
C THR A 141 -1.74 12.87 11.72
N LEU A 142 -0.83 13.18 10.82
CA LEU A 142 -0.17 12.22 9.93
C LEU A 142 0.87 11.36 10.66
N ARG A 143 1.46 11.83 11.76
CA ARG A 143 2.34 11.05 12.65
C ARG A 143 1.68 9.75 13.14
N LYS A 144 0.41 9.82 13.53
CA LYS A 144 -0.35 8.64 13.98
C LYS A 144 -0.72 7.74 12.80
N ARG A 145 -1.10 8.34 11.68
CA ARG A 145 -1.58 7.61 10.50
C ARG A 145 -0.45 6.92 9.73
N SER A 146 0.75 7.46 9.73
CA SER A 146 1.93 6.80 9.11
C SER A 146 2.25 5.44 9.76
N ARG A 147 1.84 5.21 11.01
CA ARG A 147 2.00 3.93 11.71
C ARG A 147 1.06 2.81 11.23
N LEU A 148 0.08 3.12 10.36
CA LEU A 148 -0.78 2.11 9.74
C LEU A 148 0.00 1.13 8.84
N VAL A 149 1.12 1.58 8.29
CA VAL A 149 2.06 0.76 7.52
C VAL A 149 3.45 0.90 8.16
N PRO A 150 3.78 0.05 9.16
CA PRO A 150 5.10 0.06 9.76
C PRO A 150 6.18 -0.27 8.73
N ALA A 151 7.35 0.35 8.85
CA ALA A 151 8.49 0.03 8.02
C ALA A 151 8.88 -1.45 8.13
N GLY A 152 9.33 -2.07 7.04
CA GLY A 152 9.67 -3.49 6.96
C GLY A 152 8.48 -4.47 7.03
N SER A 153 7.26 -3.99 7.32
CA SER A 153 6.09 -4.85 7.45
C SER A 153 5.68 -5.51 6.13
N LEU A 154 4.95 -6.62 6.22
CA LEU A 154 4.37 -7.28 5.03
C LEU A 154 3.48 -6.32 4.21
N ALA A 155 2.78 -5.37 4.85
CA ALA A 155 2.00 -4.36 4.14
C ALA A 155 2.91 -3.40 3.34
N ALA A 156 4.05 -3.00 3.90
CA ALA A 156 5.07 -2.22 3.21
C ALA A 156 5.68 -2.98 2.03
N GLN A 157 5.96 -4.26 2.21
CA GLN A 157 6.47 -5.15 1.15
C GLN A 157 5.46 -5.33 0.01
N CYS A 158 4.15 -5.43 0.32
CA CYS A 158 3.10 -5.47 -0.70
C CYS A 158 3.09 -4.19 -1.56
N LEU A 159 3.12 -3.01 -0.92
CA LEU A 159 3.14 -1.72 -1.63
C LEU A 159 4.38 -1.58 -2.51
N ALA A 160 5.53 -2.04 -2.05
CA ALA A 160 6.76 -2.03 -2.85
C ALA A 160 6.68 -2.99 -4.04
N LEU A 161 6.09 -4.18 -3.86
CA LEU A 161 5.87 -5.14 -4.95
C LEU A 161 4.94 -4.55 -6.03
N GLU A 162 3.84 -3.92 -5.65
CA GLU A 162 2.92 -3.25 -6.59
C GLU A 162 3.63 -2.15 -7.39
N ARG A 163 4.49 -1.36 -6.73
CA ARG A 163 5.30 -0.33 -7.41
C ARG A 163 6.35 -0.92 -8.33
N PHE A 164 6.97 -2.01 -7.92
CA PHE A 164 7.93 -2.75 -8.72
C PHE A 164 7.28 -3.28 -10.00
N GLU A 165 6.15 -3.98 -9.91
CA GLU A 165 5.45 -4.55 -11.08
C GLU A 165 5.00 -3.44 -12.04
N SER A 166 4.42 -2.35 -11.52
CA SER A 166 4.04 -1.19 -12.33
C SER A 166 5.25 -0.55 -13.04
N ALA A 167 6.39 -0.40 -12.34
CA ALA A 167 7.60 0.15 -12.95
C ALA A 167 8.20 -0.80 -14.00
N LYS A 168 8.12 -2.12 -13.79
CA LYS A 168 8.58 -3.14 -14.72
C LYS A 168 7.75 -3.18 -16.02
N GLU A 169 6.44 -2.97 -15.94
CA GLU A 169 5.59 -2.80 -17.11
C GLU A 169 5.97 -1.55 -17.92
N LEU A 170 6.26 -0.43 -17.24
CA LEU A 170 6.72 0.79 -17.89
C LEU A 170 8.10 0.63 -18.52
N HIS A 171 9.00 -0.13 -17.87
CA HIS A 171 10.30 -0.52 -18.43
C HIS A 171 10.12 -1.28 -19.75
N ALA A 172 9.28 -2.32 -19.77
CA ALA A 172 9.02 -3.08 -20.99
C ALA A 172 8.44 -2.21 -22.13
N LYS A 173 7.61 -1.22 -21.81
CA LYS A 173 7.08 -0.26 -22.78
C LYS A 173 8.16 0.70 -23.29
N ALA A 174 9.04 1.20 -22.43
CA ALA A 174 10.11 2.13 -22.79
C ALA A 174 11.14 1.49 -23.72
N LEU A 175 11.50 0.22 -23.49
CA LEU A 175 12.47 -0.51 -24.30
C LEU A 175 12.03 -0.76 -25.75
N ARG A 176 10.71 -0.69 -26.04
CA ARG A 176 10.16 -0.90 -27.38
C ARG A 176 10.26 0.33 -28.29
N THR A 177 10.69 1.46 -27.76
CA THR A 177 10.69 2.72 -28.50
C THR A 177 11.71 3.70 -27.91
N GLU A 178 12.23 4.58 -28.76
CA GLU A 178 13.08 5.69 -28.31
C GLU A 178 12.29 6.99 -28.03
N LYS A 179 10.96 6.97 -28.21
CA LYS A 179 10.12 8.16 -27.99
C LYS A 179 10.21 8.65 -26.54
N PRO A 180 10.23 9.97 -26.26
CA PRO A 180 10.38 10.53 -24.93
C PRO A 180 9.29 10.12 -23.94
N LYS A 181 8.02 10.07 -24.36
CA LYS A 181 6.88 9.83 -23.48
C LYS A 181 6.93 8.51 -22.68
N PRO A 182 7.26 7.33 -23.24
CA PRO A 182 7.43 6.09 -22.48
C PRO A 182 8.60 6.16 -21.48
N TRP A 183 9.71 6.79 -21.84
CA TRP A 183 10.86 6.96 -20.95
C TRP A 183 10.54 7.89 -19.78
N HIS A 184 9.81 8.97 -20.01
CA HIS A 184 9.30 9.82 -18.95
C HIS A 184 8.34 9.07 -18.01
N ALA A 185 7.43 8.25 -18.54
CA ALA A 185 6.54 7.41 -17.72
C ALA A 185 7.34 6.42 -16.87
N LEU A 186 8.35 5.76 -17.42
CA LEU A 186 9.26 4.87 -16.69
C LEU A 186 9.99 5.61 -15.56
N ARG A 187 10.53 6.81 -15.83
CA ARG A 187 11.16 7.66 -14.81
C ARG A 187 10.22 7.93 -13.62
N ILE A 188 8.96 8.25 -13.91
CA ILE A 188 7.95 8.48 -12.85
C ILE A 188 7.67 7.19 -12.09
N GLY A 189 7.49 6.06 -12.76
CA GLY A 189 7.24 4.75 -12.15
C GLY A 189 8.40 4.34 -11.24
N LEU A 190 9.63 4.44 -11.73
CA LEU A 190 10.81 4.09 -10.95
C LEU A 190 11.03 5.03 -9.75
N LYS A 191 10.77 6.33 -9.89
CA LYS A 191 10.77 7.25 -8.75
C LYS A 191 9.78 6.82 -7.66
N ARG A 192 8.57 6.39 -8.04
CA ARG A 192 7.56 5.88 -7.09
C ARG A 192 8.05 4.62 -6.38
N PHE A 193 8.63 3.67 -7.12
CA PHE A 193 9.21 2.46 -6.55
C PHE A 193 10.34 2.80 -5.57
N ARG A 194 11.36 3.57 -6.00
CA ARG A 194 12.47 3.98 -5.14
C ARG A 194 11.98 4.64 -3.85
N TYR A 195 11.08 5.61 -3.92
CA TYR A 195 10.61 6.32 -2.73
C TYR A 195 9.78 5.43 -1.81
N THR A 196 9.09 4.42 -2.34
CA THR A 196 8.40 3.42 -1.52
C THR A 196 9.42 2.56 -0.76
N VAL A 197 10.44 2.06 -1.44
CA VAL A 197 11.54 1.29 -0.82
C VAL A 197 12.24 2.14 0.24
N GLU A 198 12.63 3.36 -0.09
CA GLU A 198 13.33 4.30 0.79
C GLU A 198 12.53 4.64 2.05
N SER A 199 11.21 4.79 1.94
CA SER A 199 10.35 5.18 3.05
C SER A 199 9.86 4.02 3.90
N LEU A 200 9.71 2.82 3.31
CA LEU A 200 9.02 1.70 3.95
C LEU A 200 9.87 0.43 4.10
N LEU A 201 10.97 0.28 3.38
CA LEU A 201 11.79 -0.94 3.37
C LEU A 201 13.26 -0.62 3.69
N PRO A 202 13.60 -0.32 4.95
CA PRO A 202 14.94 0.14 5.31
C PRO A 202 16.06 -0.84 4.98
N GLU A 203 15.83 -2.14 5.14
CA GLU A 203 16.83 -3.19 4.82
C GLU A 203 17.10 -3.25 3.31
N GLN A 204 16.04 -3.29 2.49
CA GLN A 204 16.16 -3.29 1.03
C GLN A 204 16.75 -1.97 0.54
N TYR A 205 16.40 -0.84 1.17
CA TYR A 205 16.98 0.44 0.81
C TYR A 205 18.48 0.49 1.09
N ALA A 206 18.94 -0.03 2.21
CA ALA A 206 20.36 -0.14 2.51
C ALA A 206 21.11 -0.95 1.45
N ALA A 207 20.50 -2.01 0.93
CA ALA A 207 21.12 -2.87 -0.10
C ALA A 207 21.03 -2.30 -1.53
N TRP A 208 19.99 -1.50 -1.84
CA TRP A 208 19.68 -1.10 -3.22
C TRP A 208 19.85 0.39 -3.50
N SER A 209 20.16 1.21 -2.49
CA SER A 209 20.18 2.68 -2.59
C SER A 209 21.00 3.18 -3.76
N ASP A 210 22.22 2.67 -3.95
CA ASP A 210 23.14 3.12 -4.99
C ASP A 210 22.64 2.77 -6.39
N ASN A 211 22.15 1.55 -6.55
CA ASN A 211 21.60 1.09 -7.82
C ASN A 211 20.31 1.85 -8.18
N LEU A 212 19.42 2.05 -7.19
CA LEU A 212 18.19 2.84 -7.38
C LEU A 212 18.50 4.30 -7.71
N LYS A 213 19.53 4.88 -7.06
CA LYS A 213 19.99 6.24 -7.36
C LYS A 213 20.55 6.31 -8.79
N ARG A 214 21.47 5.42 -9.14
CA ARG A 214 22.12 5.38 -10.46
C ARG A 214 21.09 5.31 -11.61
N ILE A 215 20.12 4.42 -11.50
CA ILE A 215 19.06 4.29 -12.52
C ILE A 215 18.17 5.54 -12.56
N GLN A 216 17.83 6.11 -11.38
CA GLN A 216 17.04 7.34 -11.34
C GLN A 216 17.78 8.52 -11.97
N ASP A 217 19.08 8.63 -11.75
CA ASP A 217 19.92 9.69 -12.30
C ASP A 217 20.01 9.56 -13.83
N LEU A 218 20.24 8.34 -14.36
CA LEU A 218 20.21 8.07 -15.81
C LEU A 218 18.87 8.46 -16.46
N LEU A 219 17.75 8.05 -15.86
CA LEU A 219 16.42 8.42 -16.36
C LEU A 219 16.12 9.92 -16.16
N GLY A 220 16.78 10.55 -15.18
CA GLY A 220 16.78 12.00 -15.00
C GLY A 220 17.46 12.69 -16.17
N GLU A 221 18.69 12.30 -16.47
CA GLU A 221 19.47 12.84 -17.57
C GLU A 221 18.79 12.67 -18.93
N ILE A 222 18.20 11.50 -19.22
CA ILE A 222 17.41 11.26 -20.45
C ILE A 222 16.26 12.28 -20.54
N HIS A 223 15.54 12.53 -19.45
CA HIS A 223 14.45 13.49 -19.44
C HIS A 223 14.94 14.94 -19.60
N ASP A 224 16.04 15.28 -18.96
CA ASP A 224 16.61 16.63 -19.03
C ASP A 224 17.10 16.95 -20.46
N LEU A 225 17.66 15.94 -21.16
CA LEU A 225 18.02 16.04 -22.58
C LEU A 225 16.78 16.17 -23.48
N ASP A 226 15.68 15.46 -23.19
CA ASP A 226 14.41 15.64 -23.90
C ASP A 226 13.86 17.07 -23.73
N VAL A 227 13.93 17.63 -22.51
CA VAL A 227 13.52 19.02 -22.23
C VAL A 227 14.43 20.03 -22.93
N LEU A 228 15.73 19.78 -22.94
CA LEU A 228 16.68 20.65 -23.62
C LEU A 228 16.44 20.67 -25.13
N ALA A 229 16.18 19.50 -25.76
CA ALA A 229 15.82 19.42 -27.18
C ALA A 229 14.59 20.28 -27.50
N ASP A 230 13.55 20.20 -26.67
CA ASP A 230 12.35 21.03 -26.80
C ASP A 230 12.64 22.52 -26.59
N THR A 231 13.58 22.87 -25.72
CA THR A 231 13.99 24.25 -25.45
C THR A 231 14.75 24.84 -26.65
N VAL A 232 15.73 24.10 -27.16
CA VAL A 232 16.51 24.51 -28.35
C VAL A 232 15.57 24.71 -29.56
N LYS A 233 14.62 23.82 -29.77
CA LYS A 233 13.64 23.91 -30.87
C LYS A 233 12.73 25.15 -30.77
N LYS A 234 12.46 25.65 -29.57
CA LYS A 234 11.57 26.80 -29.32
C LYS A 234 12.30 28.13 -29.21
N SER A 235 13.64 28.10 -29.17
CA SER A 235 14.44 29.33 -29.12
C SER A 235 14.50 29.97 -30.49
N ASP A 236 14.08 31.23 -30.60
CA ASP A 236 14.15 32.05 -31.84
C ASP A 236 15.59 32.43 -32.26
N VAL A 237 16.58 31.83 -31.59
CA VAL A 237 18.00 32.26 -31.61
C VAL A 237 18.84 31.50 -32.59
N VAL A 238 18.28 30.50 -33.22
CA VAL A 238 19.05 29.70 -34.17
C VAL A 238 19.01 30.36 -35.56
N GLU A 239 19.98 31.22 -35.77
CA GLU A 239 20.12 31.95 -37.02
C GLU A 239 20.39 31.07 -38.25
N THR A 240 20.86 29.82 -38.05
CA THR A 240 21.14 28.89 -39.13
C THR A 240 20.57 27.48 -38.83
N GLU A 241 20.00 26.86 -39.87
CA GLU A 241 19.49 25.48 -39.83
C GLU A 241 20.57 24.44 -39.45
N ASP A 242 21.83 24.72 -39.80
CA ASP A 242 22.97 23.84 -39.51
C ASP A 242 23.35 23.85 -38.03
N SER A 243 23.27 24.98 -37.33
CA SER A 243 23.51 25.05 -35.88
C SER A 243 22.44 24.27 -35.13
N LEU A 244 21.16 24.32 -35.53
CA LEU A 244 20.08 23.47 -34.99
C LEU A 244 20.35 21.98 -35.15
N LYS A 245 20.74 21.57 -36.36
CA LYS A 245 21.06 20.17 -36.64
C LYS A 245 22.19 19.66 -35.74
N LEU A 246 23.25 20.45 -35.59
CA LEU A 246 24.38 20.09 -34.73
C LEU A 246 23.99 19.91 -33.26
N TRP A 247 23.18 20.82 -32.70
CA TRP A 247 22.64 20.70 -31.34
C TRP A 247 21.74 19.48 -31.18
N HIS A 248 20.87 19.20 -32.12
CA HIS A 248 20.07 18.00 -32.13
C HIS A 248 20.90 16.72 -32.15
N GLU A 249 21.99 16.69 -32.92
CA GLU A 249 22.91 15.56 -32.97
C GLU A 249 23.63 15.35 -31.65
N PHE A 250 24.14 16.41 -31.02
CA PHE A 250 24.76 16.34 -29.67
C PHE A 250 23.80 15.78 -28.64
N ILE A 251 22.60 16.35 -28.55
CA ILE A 251 21.58 15.90 -27.60
C ILE A 251 21.18 14.43 -27.88
N ALA A 252 20.96 14.07 -29.12
CA ALA A 252 20.58 12.71 -29.52
C ALA A 252 21.68 11.68 -29.21
N ARG A 253 22.96 12.04 -29.39
CA ARG A 253 24.11 11.19 -29.05
C ARG A 253 24.14 10.93 -27.54
N GLU A 254 24.15 11.99 -26.75
CA GLU A 254 24.18 11.89 -25.27
C GLU A 254 22.99 11.08 -24.73
N ARG A 255 21.80 11.29 -25.32
CA ARG A 255 20.59 10.56 -24.96
C ARG A 255 20.71 9.06 -25.27
N ARG A 256 21.23 8.69 -26.45
CA ARG A 256 21.43 7.28 -26.80
C ARG A 256 22.42 6.59 -25.86
N GLU A 257 23.52 7.25 -25.48
CA GLU A 257 24.48 6.72 -24.52
C GLU A 257 23.86 6.41 -23.17
N ARG A 258 22.92 7.27 -22.67
CA ARG A 258 22.21 7.01 -21.40
C ARG A 258 21.24 5.84 -21.53
N ILE A 259 20.52 5.77 -22.64
CA ILE A 259 19.62 4.65 -22.93
C ILE A 259 20.40 3.34 -23.00
N GLU A 260 21.56 3.34 -23.66
CA GLU A 260 22.39 2.13 -23.76
C GLU A 260 22.97 1.73 -22.39
N THR A 261 23.42 2.71 -21.61
CA THR A 261 23.86 2.47 -20.23
C THR A 261 22.74 1.91 -19.37
N TYR A 262 21.50 2.46 -19.52
CA TYR A 262 20.32 1.93 -18.84
C TYR A 262 20.05 0.48 -19.27
N ARG A 263 20.10 0.15 -20.57
CA ARG A 263 19.90 -1.20 -21.09
C ARG A 263 20.91 -2.19 -20.49
N ARG A 264 22.19 -1.84 -20.45
CA ARG A 264 23.26 -2.69 -19.87
C ARG A 264 22.99 -3.04 -18.39
N LEU A 265 22.44 -2.12 -17.61
CA LEU A 265 22.16 -2.32 -16.20
C LEU A 265 20.85 -3.09 -15.94
N THR A 266 19.93 -3.09 -16.90
CA THR A 266 18.55 -3.55 -16.68
C THR A 266 18.16 -4.77 -17.50
N LEU A 267 19.02 -5.22 -18.41
CA LEU A 267 18.79 -6.42 -19.21
C LEU A 267 19.70 -7.57 -18.77
N GLY A 268 19.33 -8.80 -19.14
CA GLY A 268 20.08 -10.01 -18.83
C GLY A 268 19.82 -10.61 -17.45
N LYS A 269 20.52 -11.70 -17.14
CA LYS A 269 20.32 -12.50 -15.93
C LYS A 269 20.69 -11.74 -14.64
N THR A 270 21.70 -10.88 -14.69
CA THR A 270 22.19 -10.07 -13.57
C THR A 270 21.55 -8.67 -13.51
N SER A 271 20.44 -8.47 -14.21
CA SER A 271 19.75 -7.19 -14.27
C SER A 271 19.33 -6.68 -12.91
N LEU A 272 19.33 -5.37 -12.71
CA LEU A 272 18.85 -4.74 -11.47
C LEU A 272 17.39 -5.11 -11.16
N TRP A 273 16.57 -5.34 -12.18
CA TRP A 273 15.20 -5.83 -12.00
C TRP A 273 15.15 -7.20 -11.32
N ASN A 274 16.04 -8.11 -11.63
CA ASN A 274 16.11 -9.41 -10.98
C ASN A 274 16.62 -9.30 -9.55
N ILE A 275 17.62 -8.45 -9.31
CA ILE A 275 18.12 -8.16 -7.96
C ILE A 275 17.01 -7.59 -7.07
N TRP A 276 16.28 -6.59 -7.53
CA TRP A 276 15.18 -6.01 -6.75
C TRP A 276 14.03 -7.00 -6.55
N ARG A 277 13.71 -7.80 -7.58
CA ARG A 277 12.64 -8.82 -7.49
C ARG A 277 12.93 -9.87 -6.42
N SER A 278 14.18 -10.30 -6.27
CA SER A 278 14.57 -11.34 -5.31
C SER A 278 14.39 -10.91 -3.84
N GLY A 279 14.44 -9.61 -3.54
CA GLY A 279 14.22 -9.09 -2.18
C GLY A 279 12.79 -8.66 -1.88
N LEU A 280 11.82 -8.96 -2.77
CA LEU A 280 10.39 -8.71 -2.60
C LEU A 280 9.62 -10.02 -2.42
N PRO A 281 8.41 -10.00 -1.84
CA PRO A 281 7.62 -11.21 -1.59
C PRO A 281 7.47 -12.10 -2.83
N ALA A 282 7.62 -13.42 -2.63
CA ALA A 282 7.46 -14.44 -3.64
C ALA A 282 6.54 -15.55 -3.14
N ASN A 283 5.94 -16.31 -4.03
CA ASN A 283 5.08 -17.45 -3.73
C ASN A 283 4.01 -17.11 -2.65
N GLY A 284 3.84 -17.94 -1.64
CA GLY A 284 2.90 -17.70 -0.53
C GLY A 284 3.15 -16.41 0.26
N GLY A 285 4.34 -15.81 0.16
CA GLY A 285 4.65 -14.51 0.76
C GLY A 285 3.88 -13.35 0.10
N ILE A 286 3.51 -13.47 -1.18
CA ILE A 286 2.70 -12.46 -1.88
C ILE A 286 1.30 -12.38 -1.24
N GLU A 287 0.68 -13.50 -0.98
CA GLU A 287 -0.64 -13.57 -0.35
C GLU A 287 -0.64 -13.00 1.07
N ALA A 288 0.37 -13.36 1.86
CA ALA A 288 0.55 -12.83 3.21
C ALA A 288 0.72 -11.30 3.22
N ALA A 289 1.50 -10.78 2.28
CA ALA A 289 1.73 -9.35 2.12
C ALA A 289 0.45 -8.61 1.68
N ALA A 290 -0.30 -9.17 0.72
CA ALA A 290 -1.58 -8.64 0.26
C ALA A 290 -2.62 -8.58 1.39
N LEU A 291 -2.76 -9.66 2.18
CA LEU A 291 -3.63 -9.67 3.35
C LEU A 291 -3.22 -8.63 4.41
N ALA A 292 -1.92 -8.45 4.64
CA ALA A 292 -1.42 -7.45 5.57
C ALA A 292 -1.76 -6.02 5.09
N ARG A 293 -1.63 -5.73 3.79
CA ARG A 293 -2.06 -4.46 3.20
C ARG A 293 -3.56 -4.22 3.37
N LEU A 294 -4.41 -5.21 3.07
CA LEU A 294 -5.85 -5.12 3.26
C LEU A 294 -6.24 -4.88 4.73
N ARG A 295 -5.51 -5.48 5.68
CA ARG A 295 -5.67 -5.20 7.13
C ARG A 295 -5.33 -3.77 7.48
N SER A 296 -4.27 -3.21 6.91
CA SER A 296 -3.89 -1.81 7.12
C SER A 296 -4.97 -0.87 6.60
N THR A 297 -5.51 -1.12 5.40
CA THR A 297 -6.66 -0.38 4.85
C THR A 297 -7.90 -0.50 5.74
N ALA A 298 -8.23 -1.70 6.21
CA ALA A 298 -9.35 -1.88 7.13
C ALA A 298 -9.18 -1.07 8.43
N ARG A 299 -7.98 -1.07 9.02
CA ARG A 299 -7.67 -0.29 10.23
C ARG A 299 -7.75 1.22 10.00
N ALA A 300 -7.41 1.68 8.81
CA ALA A 300 -7.48 3.11 8.45
C ALA A 300 -8.92 3.65 8.44
N VAL A 301 -9.88 2.83 8.00
CA VAL A 301 -11.25 3.28 7.68
C VAL A 301 -12.37 2.65 8.52
N ASP A 302 -12.13 1.54 9.25
CA ASP A 302 -13.14 0.93 10.11
C ASP A 302 -13.13 1.53 11.52
N PRO A 303 -14.14 2.32 11.92
CA PRO A 303 -14.23 2.90 13.26
C PRO A 303 -14.40 1.85 14.36
N HIS A 304 -14.72 0.60 13.98
CA HIS A 304 -14.96 -0.51 14.91
C HIS A 304 -14.02 -1.70 14.65
N ALA A 305 -12.76 -1.44 14.29
CA ALA A 305 -11.77 -2.45 13.92
C ALA A 305 -11.61 -3.58 14.94
N ARG A 306 -11.70 -3.28 16.28
CA ARG A 306 -11.68 -4.30 17.34
C ARG A 306 -12.82 -5.29 17.21
N ARG A 307 -14.04 -4.80 16.98
CA ARG A 307 -15.24 -5.64 16.77
C ARG A 307 -15.14 -6.48 15.50
N THR A 308 -14.66 -5.87 14.42
CA THR A 308 -14.44 -6.56 13.14
C THR A 308 -13.40 -7.66 13.27
N SER A 309 -12.33 -7.43 14.05
CA SER A 309 -11.31 -8.46 14.35
C SER A 309 -11.89 -9.65 15.13
N GLN A 310 -12.80 -9.44 16.10
CA GLN A 310 -13.47 -10.53 16.80
C GLN A 310 -14.30 -11.39 15.84
N ILE A 311 -15.12 -10.75 15.02
CA ILE A 311 -15.96 -11.46 14.05
C ILE A 311 -15.10 -12.21 13.01
N SER A 312 -13.96 -11.64 12.60
CA SER A 312 -13.05 -12.32 11.69
C SER A 312 -12.51 -13.63 12.27
N ARG A 313 -12.15 -13.65 13.56
CA ARG A 313 -11.71 -14.87 14.26
C ARG A 313 -12.82 -15.92 14.33
N ILE A 314 -14.04 -15.50 14.65
CA ILE A 314 -15.21 -16.39 14.71
C ILE A 314 -15.51 -16.96 13.30
N ALA A 315 -15.49 -16.11 12.26
CA ALA A 315 -15.78 -16.54 10.89
C ALA A 315 -14.78 -17.60 10.38
N VAL A 316 -13.48 -17.39 10.64
CA VAL A 316 -12.45 -18.36 10.26
C VAL A 316 -12.62 -19.68 11.04
N ALA A 317 -12.90 -19.60 12.34
CA ALA A 317 -13.14 -20.79 13.16
C ALA A 317 -14.38 -21.59 12.71
N LEU A 318 -15.44 -20.89 12.28
CA LEU A 318 -16.62 -21.53 11.67
C LEU A 318 -16.25 -22.25 10.38
N PHE A 319 -15.53 -21.59 9.48
CA PHE A 319 -15.08 -22.19 8.22
C PHE A 319 -14.28 -23.47 8.49
N ASP A 320 -13.31 -23.39 9.41
CA ASP A 320 -12.46 -24.53 9.78
C ASP A 320 -13.26 -25.63 10.50
N ALA A 321 -14.32 -25.29 11.24
CA ALA A 321 -15.22 -26.29 11.86
C ALA A 321 -16.07 -26.99 10.80
N PHE A 322 -16.64 -26.27 9.83
CA PHE A 322 -17.40 -26.85 8.72
C PHE A 322 -16.51 -27.71 7.80
N LYS A 323 -15.26 -27.32 7.59
CA LYS A 323 -14.27 -28.12 6.88
C LYS A 323 -14.04 -29.47 7.57
N ARG A 324 -13.79 -29.47 8.89
CA ARG A 324 -13.56 -30.69 9.67
C ARG A 324 -14.77 -31.62 9.70
N ALA A 325 -15.97 -31.05 9.62
CA ALA A 325 -17.23 -31.83 9.59
C ALA A 325 -17.61 -32.26 8.16
N ASP A 326 -16.78 -32.02 7.16
CA ASP A 326 -17.06 -32.29 5.74
C ASP A 326 -18.47 -31.83 5.33
N SER A 327 -18.81 -30.61 5.71
CA SER A 327 -20.17 -30.09 5.62
C SER A 327 -20.59 -29.77 4.19
N ALA A 328 -19.68 -29.22 3.37
CA ALA A 328 -19.90 -28.92 1.95
C ALA A 328 -18.60 -28.61 1.23
N PRO A 329 -18.53 -28.74 -0.12
CA PRO A 329 -17.32 -28.58 -0.93
C PRO A 329 -16.61 -27.24 -0.75
N ALA A 330 -17.33 -26.13 -0.67
CA ALA A 330 -16.74 -24.79 -0.50
C ALA A 330 -15.83 -24.67 0.74
N PHE A 331 -16.07 -25.45 1.80
CA PHE A 331 -15.24 -25.38 3.00
C PHE A 331 -13.91 -26.16 2.87
N SER A 332 -13.74 -26.96 1.84
CA SER A 332 -12.48 -27.66 1.55
C SER A 332 -11.48 -26.81 0.80
N GLU A 333 -11.94 -25.72 0.15
CA GLU A 333 -11.11 -24.87 -0.68
C GLU A 333 -10.30 -23.84 0.14
N ALA A 334 -8.96 -23.92 0.02
CA ALA A 334 -8.04 -22.99 0.70
C ALA A 334 -8.20 -21.54 0.19
N SER A 335 -8.49 -21.36 -1.10
CA SER A 335 -8.76 -20.05 -1.72
C SER A 335 -9.95 -19.35 -1.06
N LEU A 336 -11.07 -20.05 -0.86
CA LEU A 336 -12.26 -19.52 -0.21
C LEU A 336 -12.03 -19.17 1.26
N ARG A 337 -11.19 -19.94 1.97
CA ARG A 337 -10.78 -19.60 3.33
C ARG A 337 -10.04 -18.25 3.38
N ARG A 338 -9.15 -18.01 2.41
CA ARG A 338 -8.43 -16.72 2.25
C ARG A 338 -9.41 -15.59 1.95
N VAL A 339 -10.31 -15.80 1.01
CA VAL A 339 -11.36 -14.82 0.64
C VAL A 339 -12.23 -14.49 1.84
N LEU A 340 -12.67 -15.49 2.64
CA LEU A 340 -13.44 -15.27 3.86
C LEU A 340 -12.68 -14.41 4.88
N LEU A 341 -11.40 -14.74 5.12
CA LEU A 341 -10.57 -14.00 6.06
C LEU A 341 -10.48 -12.52 5.69
N ALA A 342 -10.20 -12.22 4.42
CA ALA A 342 -10.15 -10.86 3.92
C ALA A 342 -11.52 -10.16 3.98
N ALA A 343 -12.60 -10.83 3.56
CA ALA A 343 -13.95 -10.29 3.63
C ALA A 343 -14.37 -9.98 5.08
N ALA A 344 -14.05 -10.87 6.03
CA ALA A 344 -14.32 -10.66 7.45
C ALA A 344 -13.58 -9.43 8.02
N GLN A 345 -12.34 -9.18 7.58
CA GLN A 345 -11.54 -8.03 8.00
C GLN A 345 -12.02 -6.72 7.37
N LEU A 346 -12.48 -6.76 6.13
CA LEU A 346 -12.90 -5.57 5.36
C LEU A 346 -14.39 -5.24 5.52
N ARG A 347 -15.20 -6.07 6.16
CA ARG A 347 -16.64 -5.87 6.31
C ARG A 347 -17.05 -4.55 6.97
N GLY A 348 -16.14 -3.95 7.73
CA GLY A 348 -16.36 -2.71 8.48
C GLY A 348 -16.08 -1.43 7.70
N VAL A 349 -15.41 -1.50 6.55
CA VAL A 349 -14.88 -0.32 5.83
C VAL A 349 -15.97 0.65 5.33
N GLY A 350 -17.19 0.20 5.13
CA GLY A 350 -18.31 1.05 4.73
C GLY A 350 -19.03 1.79 5.85
N LYS A 351 -18.66 1.55 7.12
CA LYS A 351 -19.36 2.14 8.28
C LYS A 351 -19.04 3.63 8.49
N ALA A 352 -17.90 4.08 8.01
CA ALA A 352 -17.53 5.50 8.04
C ALA A 352 -18.37 6.34 7.05
N SER A 353 -19.02 5.71 6.09
CA SER A 353 -19.91 6.40 5.13
C SER A 353 -21.27 6.64 5.77
N ALA A 354 -21.76 7.88 5.73
CA ALA A 354 -23.03 8.31 6.33
C ALA A 354 -24.30 7.71 5.68
N GLY A 355 -24.21 6.64 4.91
CA GLY A 355 -25.30 6.06 4.14
C GLY A 355 -26.08 4.97 4.88
N LYS A 356 -27.38 4.80 4.50
CA LYS A 356 -28.29 3.78 5.04
C LYS A 356 -27.85 2.32 4.80
N SER A 357 -26.84 2.07 3.96
CA SER A 357 -26.40 0.72 3.56
C SER A 357 -24.87 0.57 3.61
N PRO A 358 -24.25 0.41 4.80
CA PRO A 358 -22.80 0.29 4.93
C PRO A 358 -22.18 -0.84 4.11
N GLN A 359 -22.89 -1.95 3.90
CA GLN A 359 -22.42 -3.06 3.08
C GLN A 359 -22.35 -2.71 1.57
N LYS A 360 -23.25 -1.84 1.07
CA LYS A 360 -23.14 -1.30 -0.29
C LYS A 360 -21.95 -0.34 -0.41
N ALA A 361 -21.78 0.52 0.59
CA ALA A 361 -20.66 1.46 0.65
C ALA A 361 -19.31 0.72 0.74
N ALA A 362 -19.22 -0.34 1.54
CA ALA A 362 -18.03 -1.19 1.61
C ALA A 362 -17.68 -1.80 0.25
N ARG A 363 -18.66 -2.39 -0.45
CA ARG A 363 -18.41 -2.93 -1.80
C ARG A 363 -17.98 -1.85 -2.78
N LYS A 364 -18.64 -0.69 -2.80
CA LYS A 364 -18.24 0.43 -3.67
C LYS A 364 -16.81 0.91 -3.39
N PHE A 365 -16.44 1.01 -2.12
CA PHE A 365 -15.08 1.37 -1.72
C PHE A 365 -14.04 0.35 -2.24
N LEU A 366 -14.29 -0.94 -2.03
CA LEU A 366 -13.39 -2.01 -2.44
C LEU A 366 -13.24 -2.12 -3.96
N LEU A 367 -14.31 -1.93 -4.72
CA LEU A 367 -14.25 -1.89 -6.19
C LEU A 367 -13.46 -0.69 -6.74
N GLY A 368 -13.23 0.34 -5.93
CA GLY A 368 -12.35 1.47 -6.25
C GLY A 368 -10.87 1.21 -5.97
N LEU A 369 -10.53 0.10 -5.30
CA LEU A 369 -9.15 -0.28 -5.03
C LEU A 369 -8.60 -1.17 -6.16
N PRO A 370 -7.30 -1.10 -6.46
CA PRO A 370 -6.66 -2.08 -7.33
C PRO A 370 -6.72 -3.47 -6.67
N ILE A 371 -6.84 -4.51 -7.50
CA ILE A 371 -6.77 -5.90 -7.05
C ILE A 371 -5.35 -6.14 -6.52
N PRO A 372 -5.19 -6.62 -5.27
CA PRO A 372 -3.86 -6.84 -4.71
C PRO A 372 -3.07 -7.94 -5.43
N PRO A 373 -1.73 -7.91 -5.41
CA PRO A 373 -0.90 -8.98 -5.96
C PRO A 373 -1.29 -10.36 -5.40
N GLY A 374 -1.29 -11.38 -6.25
CA GLY A 374 -1.65 -12.74 -5.88
C GLY A 374 -3.15 -13.01 -5.72
N TRP A 375 -4.01 -12.05 -6.06
CA TRP A 375 -5.47 -12.20 -6.11
C TRP A 375 -5.96 -12.23 -7.56
N THR A 376 -6.90 -13.12 -7.85
CA THR A 376 -7.61 -13.14 -9.12
C THR A 376 -8.80 -12.16 -9.10
N SER A 377 -9.27 -11.76 -10.30
CA SER A 377 -10.47 -10.95 -10.42
C SER A 377 -11.71 -11.67 -9.86
N GLU A 378 -11.75 -12.98 -9.99
CA GLU A 378 -12.82 -13.81 -9.46
C GLU A 378 -12.83 -13.82 -7.93
N GLU A 379 -11.70 -14.08 -7.28
CA GLU A 379 -11.59 -14.03 -5.82
C GLU A 379 -11.96 -12.64 -5.27
N TRP A 380 -11.58 -11.58 -5.98
CA TRP A 380 -11.92 -10.21 -5.60
C TRP A 380 -13.43 -9.93 -5.71
N GLU A 381 -14.07 -10.44 -6.75
CA GLU A 381 -15.54 -10.35 -6.91
C GLU A 381 -16.26 -11.15 -5.81
N LEU A 382 -15.84 -12.41 -5.53
CA LEU A 382 -16.37 -13.21 -4.43
C LEU A 382 -16.25 -12.49 -3.08
N LEU A 383 -15.08 -11.90 -2.79
CA LEU A 383 -14.83 -11.11 -1.58
C LEU A 383 -15.81 -9.94 -1.47
N THR A 384 -15.94 -9.15 -2.53
CA THR A 384 -16.79 -7.94 -2.51
C THR A 384 -18.27 -8.28 -2.41
N LEU A 385 -18.71 -9.40 -2.98
CA LEU A 385 -20.08 -9.89 -2.87
C LEU A 385 -20.36 -10.54 -1.50
N ALA A 386 -19.43 -11.29 -0.93
CA ALA A 386 -19.56 -11.77 0.44
C ALA A 386 -19.75 -10.60 1.43
N ILE A 387 -18.99 -9.51 1.26
CA ILE A 387 -19.18 -8.28 2.03
C ILE A 387 -20.53 -7.61 1.72
N ARG A 388 -20.96 -7.61 0.47
CA ARG A 388 -22.24 -7.01 0.09
C ARG A 388 -23.44 -7.71 0.75
N TYR A 389 -23.37 -9.04 0.93
CA TYR A 389 -24.43 -9.88 1.41
C TYR A 389 -24.26 -10.37 2.86
N HIS A 390 -23.22 -9.97 3.58
CA HIS A 390 -23.00 -10.38 4.97
C HIS A 390 -24.08 -9.89 5.96
N ARG A 391 -24.99 -9.02 5.52
CA ARG A 391 -26.16 -8.54 6.26
C ARG A 391 -27.17 -7.86 5.34
N GLY A 392 -28.42 -7.69 5.81
CA GLY A 392 -29.50 -7.06 5.05
C GLY A 392 -30.03 -8.00 3.96
N VAL A 393 -30.24 -7.46 2.77
CA VAL A 393 -30.84 -8.20 1.64
C VAL A 393 -29.99 -9.39 1.26
N GLU A 394 -30.63 -10.51 0.97
CA GLU A 394 -30.00 -11.75 0.50
C GLU A 394 -29.66 -11.70 -1.00
N PRO A 395 -28.71 -12.56 -1.44
CA PRO A 395 -28.36 -12.65 -2.84
C PRO A 395 -29.54 -13.19 -3.66
N SER A 396 -29.84 -12.57 -4.81
CA SER A 396 -30.93 -12.97 -5.68
C SER A 396 -30.44 -13.35 -7.07
N VAL A 397 -30.82 -14.53 -7.55
CA VAL A 397 -30.52 -15.00 -8.91
C VAL A 397 -31.24 -14.21 -10.02
N LYS A 398 -32.28 -13.44 -9.67
CA LYS A 398 -33.10 -12.71 -10.64
C LYS A 398 -32.53 -11.31 -10.97
N ARG A 399 -31.67 -10.75 -10.14
CA ARG A 399 -31.20 -9.37 -10.31
C ARG A 399 -29.87 -9.07 -9.61
N GLY A 400 -29.20 -8.03 -10.10
CA GLY A 400 -27.98 -7.48 -9.51
C GLY A 400 -26.71 -8.27 -9.89
N PRO A 401 -25.56 -7.97 -9.29
CA PRO A 401 -24.29 -8.58 -9.69
C PRO A 401 -24.24 -10.10 -9.43
N PHE A 402 -24.99 -10.58 -8.44
CA PHE A 402 -25.06 -12.00 -8.11
C PHE A 402 -25.65 -12.86 -9.23
N SER A 403 -26.63 -12.33 -10.00
CA SER A 403 -27.27 -13.07 -11.10
C SER A 403 -26.35 -13.36 -12.29
N LYS A 404 -25.20 -12.69 -12.36
CA LYS A 404 -24.22 -12.84 -13.44
C LYS A 404 -23.18 -13.93 -13.16
N LEU A 405 -23.19 -14.47 -11.96
CA LEU A 405 -22.23 -15.49 -11.51
C LEU A 405 -22.62 -16.88 -11.99
N SER A 406 -21.65 -17.77 -12.16
CA SER A 406 -21.87 -19.20 -12.32
C SER A 406 -22.55 -19.79 -11.08
N LEU A 407 -23.15 -20.97 -11.20
CA LEU A 407 -23.79 -21.66 -10.07
C LEU A 407 -22.79 -21.92 -8.93
N GLU A 408 -21.58 -22.32 -9.27
CA GLU A 408 -20.49 -22.53 -8.31
C GLU A 408 -20.14 -21.24 -7.56
N GLN A 409 -19.90 -20.15 -8.29
CA GLN A 409 -19.62 -18.83 -7.70
C GLN A 409 -20.77 -18.33 -6.82
N GLN A 410 -22.03 -18.56 -7.24
CA GLN A 410 -23.21 -18.24 -6.43
C GLN A 410 -23.22 -19.01 -5.10
N ASN A 411 -22.89 -20.30 -5.13
CA ASN A 411 -22.77 -21.15 -3.95
C ASN A 411 -21.64 -20.67 -3.04
N ASN A 412 -20.47 -20.32 -3.61
CA ASN A 412 -19.35 -19.77 -2.87
C ASN A 412 -19.71 -18.45 -2.16
N VAL A 413 -20.42 -17.53 -2.83
CA VAL A 413 -20.92 -16.30 -2.20
C VAL A 413 -21.92 -16.60 -1.07
N ARG A 414 -22.86 -17.56 -1.26
CA ARG A 414 -23.80 -17.94 -0.19
C ARG A 414 -23.08 -18.52 1.02
N ALA A 415 -22.11 -19.41 0.81
CA ALA A 415 -21.29 -19.98 1.88
C ALA A 415 -20.54 -18.89 2.66
N LEU A 416 -19.79 -18.03 1.96
CA LEU A 416 -18.98 -16.99 2.57
C LEU A 416 -19.86 -15.94 3.31
N ALA A 417 -20.92 -15.45 2.67
CA ALA A 417 -21.84 -14.49 3.27
C ALA A 417 -22.61 -15.09 4.45
N GLY A 418 -23.03 -16.37 4.35
CA GLY A 418 -23.69 -17.12 5.41
C GLY A 418 -22.81 -17.27 6.64
N VAL A 419 -21.54 -17.65 6.47
CA VAL A 419 -20.56 -17.70 7.56
C VAL A 419 -20.37 -16.34 8.22
N LEU A 420 -20.28 -15.26 7.43
CA LEU A 420 -20.14 -13.90 7.97
C LEU A 420 -21.39 -13.43 8.75
N ARG A 421 -22.60 -13.81 8.32
CA ARG A 421 -23.86 -13.55 9.04
C ARG A 421 -23.88 -14.29 10.37
N LEU A 422 -23.60 -15.57 10.36
CA LEU A 422 -23.56 -16.41 11.55
C LEU A 422 -22.50 -15.92 12.55
N ALA A 423 -21.28 -15.63 12.08
CA ALA A 423 -20.22 -15.06 12.93
C ALA A 423 -20.64 -13.74 13.59
N GLY A 424 -21.37 -12.90 12.84
CA GLY A 424 -21.93 -11.65 13.35
C GLY A 424 -23.02 -11.87 14.42
N ALA A 425 -23.87 -12.90 14.26
CA ALA A 425 -24.89 -13.30 15.21
C ALA A 425 -24.25 -13.89 16.48
N LEU A 426 -23.35 -14.87 16.35
CA LEU A 426 -22.64 -15.50 17.47
C LEU A 426 -21.94 -14.47 18.37
N ARG A 427 -21.25 -13.49 17.74
CA ARG A 427 -20.62 -12.42 18.54
C ARG A 427 -21.64 -11.60 19.34
N LYS A 428 -22.82 -11.33 18.79
CA LYS A 428 -23.89 -10.62 19.52
C LYS A 428 -24.50 -11.46 20.64
N CYS A 429 -24.40 -12.78 20.55
CA CYS A 429 -24.90 -13.75 21.49
C CYS A 429 -23.82 -14.22 22.49
N GLY A 430 -22.77 -13.42 22.74
CA GLY A 430 -21.79 -13.69 23.79
C GLY A 430 -20.53 -14.44 23.34
N VAL A 431 -20.44 -14.92 22.12
CA VAL A 431 -19.22 -15.59 21.63
C VAL A 431 -18.13 -14.57 21.35
N GLU A 432 -17.07 -14.54 22.16
CA GLU A 432 -15.98 -13.56 22.07
C GLU A 432 -14.85 -13.98 21.13
N SER A 433 -14.63 -15.28 20.98
CA SER A 433 -13.55 -15.82 20.14
C SER A 433 -14.02 -17.04 19.36
N GLY A 434 -13.22 -17.45 18.35
CA GLY A 434 -13.47 -18.69 17.61
C GLY A 434 -12.95 -19.95 18.30
N ALA A 435 -12.23 -19.82 19.43
CA ALA A 435 -11.63 -20.96 20.12
C ALA A 435 -12.70 -21.92 20.63
N GLY A 436 -12.55 -23.20 20.33
CA GLY A 436 -13.45 -24.25 20.79
C GLY A 436 -14.75 -24.37 19.99
N ILE A 437 -14.95 -23.62 18.90
CA ILE A 437 -16.06 -23.84 17.96
C ILE A 437 -15.84 -25.18 17.26
N ARG A 438 -16.87 -26.05 17.30
CA ARG A 438 -16.89 -27.37 16.66
C ARG A 438 -18.19 -27.55 15.89
N ALA A 439 -18.13 -28.24 14.76
CA ALA A 439 -19.29 -28.67 13.99
C ALA A 439 -19.24 -30.19 13.83
N GLU A 440 -20.39 -30.82 13.93
CA GLU A 440 -20.61 -32.27 13.74
C GLU A 440 -21.76 -32.41 12.74
N LYS A 441 -21.55 -33.15 11.65
CA LYS A 441 -22.57 -33.45 10.65
C LYS A 441 -23.22 -34.77 10.98
N SER A 442 -24.55 -34.80 11.09
CA SER A 442 -25.36 -35.98 11.15
C SER A 442 -26.17 -36.15 9.84
N THR A 443 -26.99 -37.17 9.77
CA THR A 443 -27.86 -37.43 8.61
C THR A 443 -28.81 -36.27 8.31
N ASP A 444 -29.39 -35.66 9.35
CA ASP A 444 -30.50 -34.72 9.23
C ASP A 444 -30.15 -33.29 9.61
N ALA A 445 -28.98 -33.06 10.22
CA ALA A 445 -28.60 -31.73 10.69
C ALA A 445 -27.09 -31.58 10.88
N ILE A 446 -26.63 -30.32 10.92
CA ILE A 446 -25.30 -29.98 11.39
C ILE A 446 -25.44 -29.35 12.79
N VAL A 447 -24.75 -29.93 13.78
CA VAL A 447 -24.73 -29.41 15.16
C VAL A 447 -23.45 -28.54 15.36
N LEU A 448 -23.63 -27.27 15.59
CA LEU A 448 -22.56 -26.33 15.90
C LEU A 448 -22.51 -26.05 17.41
N ARG A 449 -21.38 -26.34 18.05
CA ARG A 449 -21.13 -26.02 19.45
C ARG A 449 -20.23 -24.81 19.57
N ALA A 450 -20.71 -23.74 20.25
CA ALA A 450 -19.99 -22.48 20.42
C ALA A 450 -19.82 -22.13 21.91
N PRO A 451 -18.56 -22.02 22.42
CA PRO A 451 -18.31 -21.58 23.77
C PRO A 451 -18.75 -20.14 24.01
N GLY A 452 -19.34 -19.88 25.18
CA GLY A 452 -19.78 -18.54 25.58
C GLY A 452 -21.10 -18.09 24.94
N LEU A 453 -21.78 -18.99 24.23
CA LEU A 453 -23.12 -18.70 23.70
C LEU A 453 -24.11 -18.57 24.85
N ALA A 454 -24.86 -17.47 24.88
CA ALA A 454 -25.98 -17.31 25.80
C ALA A 454 -27.15 -18.22 25.39
N ASP A 455 -27.92 -18.71 26.41
CA ASP A 455 -29.06 -19.59 26.21
C ASP A 455 -30.33 -18.84 26.60
N ASP A 456 -30.77 -17.92 25.76
CA ASP A 456 -31.97 -17.11 25.95
C ASP A 456 -32.76 -16.95 24.63
N VAL A 457 -34.02 -16.49 24.76
CA VAL A 457 -34.94 -16.31 23.62
C VAL A 457 -34.40 -15.32 22.57
N GLU A 458 -33.75 -14.25 23.03
CA GLU A 458 -33.18 -13.26 22.13
C GLU A 458 -32.02 -13.83 21.31
N THR A 459 -31.22 -14.68 21.91
CA THR A 459 -30.15 -15.44 21.23
C THR A 459 -30.72 -16.37 20.17
N ALA A 460 -31.80 -17.10 20.48
CA ALA A 460 -32.45 -18.00 19.51
C ALA A 460 -32.95 -17.22 18.28
N SER A 461 -33.61 -16.07 18.46
CA SER A 461 -34.10 -15.22 17.37
C SER A 461 -32.94 -14.65 16.51
N ARG A 462 -31.86 -14.16 17.16
CA ARG A 462 -30.67 -13.64 16.45
C ARG A 462 -29.95 -14.71 15.65
N LEU A 463 -29.87 -15.92 16.18
CA LEU A 463 -29.25 -17.06 15.50
C LEU A 463 -30.09 -17.52 14.33
N ALA A 464 -31.41 -17.59 14.45
CA ALA A 464 -32.33 -17.96 13.36
C ALA A 464 -32.11 -17.06 12.14
N SER A 465 -32.09 -15.73 12.34
CA SER A 465 -31.80 -14.78 11.27
C SER A 465 -30.35 -14.87 10.73
N GLY A 466 -29.39 -15.24 11.59
CA GLY A 466 -27.97 -15.31 11.23
C GLY A 466 -27.57 -16.53 10.42
N LYS A 467 -28.24 -17.66 10.63
CA LYS A 467 -27.92 -18.97 10.04
C LYS A 467 -28.65 -19.25 8.73
N HIS A 468 -29.81 -18.64 8.48
CA HIS A 468 -30.72 -18.92 7.37
C HIS A 468 -30.01 -19.08 6.02
N LEU A 469 -29.22 -18.09 5.58
CA LEU A 469 -28.50 -18.13 4.30
C LEU A 469 -27.49 -19.30 4.22
N LEU A 470 -26.97 -19.72 5.35
CA LEU A 470 -26.03 -20.84 5.41
C LEU A 470 -26.78 -22.19 5.35
N GLU A 471 -27.95 -22.29 6.00
CA GLU A 471 -28.85 -23.46 5.91
C GLU A 471 -29.35 -23.66 4.47
N ASP A 472 -29.71 -22.58 3.78
CA ASP A 472 -30.06 -22.63 2.35
C ASP A 472 -28.93 -23.19 1.48
N TYR A 473 -27.69 -22.78 1.75
CA TYR A 473 -26.53 -23.29 1.04
C TYR A 473 -26.25 -24.77 1.36
N LEU A 474 -26.28 -25.13 2.65
CA LEU A 474 -26.01 -26.48 3.14
C LEU A 474 -27.12 -27.46 2.81
N ARG A 475 -28.34 -26.97 2.53
CA ARG A 475 -29.58 -27.75 2.40
C ARG A 475 -29.85 -28.65 3.59
N MET A 476 -29.42 -28.21 4.77
CA MET A 476 -29.54 -28.91 6.04
C MET A 476 -29.78 -27.91 7.18
N PRO A 477 -30.60 -28.28 8.19
CA PRO A 477 -30.74 -27.46 9.39
C PRO A 477 -29.42 -27.31 10.16
N LEU A 478 -29.15 -26.13 10.67
CA LEU A 478 -27.99 -25.83 11.53
C LEU A 478 -28.46 -25.60 12.97
N ILE A 479 -28.15 -26.53 13.85
CA ILE A 479 -28.48 -26.46 15.27
C ILE A 479 -27.30 -25.86 16.01
N VAL A 480 -27.48 -24.69 16.61
CA VAL A 480 -26.41 -24.00 17.36
C VAL A 480 -26.65 -24.20 18.86
N LYS A 481 -25.66 -24.76 19.56
CA LYS A 481 -25.74 -25.07 20.99
C LYS A 481 -24.56 -24.48 21.75
N PRO A 482 -24.71 -24.13 23.06
CA PRO A 482 -23.58 -23.85 23.92
C PRO A 482 -22.60 -25.03 23.94
N ALA A 483 -21.30 -24.74 23.95
CA ALA A 483 -20.31 -25.79 24.23
C ALA A 483 -20.25 -26.00 25.76
N VAL A 484 -20.38 -27.25 26.19
CA VAL A 484 -20.17 -27.61 27.59
C VAL A 484 -18.73 -27.27 27.96
N LYS A 485 -18.53 -26.44 28.97
CA LYS A 485 -17.21 -26.26 29.59
C LYS A 485 -16.84 -27.60 30.22
N LEU A 486 -15.94 -28.36 29.63
CA LEU A 486 -15.28 -29.42 30.38
C LEU A 486 -14.62 -28.75 31.59
N ARG A 487 -15.20 -28.91 32.78
CA ARG A 487 -14.50 -28.59 34.01
C ARG A 487 -13.19 -29.40 33.97
N LYS A 488 -12.05 -28.72 34.07
CA LYS A 488 -10.80 -29.43 34.38
C LYS A 488 -11.11 -30.27 35.62
N VAL A 489 -11.08 -31.60 35.45
CA VAL A 489 -11.09 -32.51 36.59
C VAL A 489 -9.80 -32.19 37.33
N VAL A 490 -9.92 -31.49 38.42
CA VAL A 490 -8.82 -31.35 39.39
C VAL A 490 -8.60 -32.75 39.92
N PRO A 491 -7.44 -33.37 39.75
CA PRO A 491 -7.18 -34.67 40.36
C PRO A 491 -7.40 -34.52 41.85
N LEU A 492 -8.27 -35.38 42.43
CA LEU A 492 -8.37 -35.48 43.87
C LEU A 492 -6.99 -35.72 44.46
N PRO A 493 -6.60 -35.00 45.53
CA PRO A 493 -5.34 -35.31 46.20
C PRO A 493 -5.35 -36.76 46.64
N PRO A 494 -4.22 -37.47 46.59
CA PRO A 494 -4.12 -38.86 47.03
C PRO A 494 -4.65 -38.98 48.44
N ARG A 495 -5.57 -39.92 48.68
CA ARG A 495 -6.03 -40.24 50.03
C ARG A 495 -4.80 -40.69 50.83
N GLU A 496 -4.45 -39.96 51.87
CA GLU A 496 -3.54 -40.44 52.88
C GLU A 496 -4.13 -41.73 53.51
N VAL A 497 -3.46 -42.86 53.31
CA VAL A 497 -3.76 -44.10 53.99
C VAL A 497 -3.18 -43.98 55.41
N PRO A 498 -3.96 -44.10 56.51
CA PRO A 498 -3.36 -44.04 57.82
C PRO A 498 -2.42 -45.20 58.04
N GLU A 499 -1.17 -44.93 58.39
CA GLU A 499 -0.19 -45.96 58.86
C GLU A 499 -0.71 -46.58 60.14
N PHE A 500 -1.11 -47.84 60.07
CA PHE A 500 -1.34 -48.66 61.29
C PHE A 500 0.05 -49.06 61.80
N SER A 501 0.45 -48.43 62.92
CA SER A 501 1.60 -48.86 63.72
C SER A 501 1.24 -50.19 64.41
N LEU A 502 1.88 -51.29 63.98
CA LEU A 502 1.90 -52.51 64.74
C LEU A 502 2.65 -52.29 66.03
N ILE A 503 1.91 -52.23 67.14
CA ILE A 503 2.46 -52.33 68.50
C ILE A 503 2.83 -53.83 68.68
N ALA A 504 4.13 -54.13 68.73
CA ALA A 504 4.61 -55.39 69.23
C ALA A 504 4.47 -55.39 70.77
N SER A 505 3.76 -56.32 71.31
CA SER A 505 3.75 -56.60 72.70
C SER A 505 4.48 -57.94 72.97
N ASP A 506 5.42 -57.90 73.91
CA ASP A 506 6.12 -59.03 74.50
C ASP A 506 5.17 -60.10 75.06
#